data_575e064c90190c9e858a2d500397c9d8
#
_entry.id   575e064c90190c9e858a2d500397c9d8
#
_cell.length_a   1.000
_cell.length_b   1.000
_cell.length_c   1.000
_cell.angle_alpha   90.00
_cell.angle_beta   90.00
_cell.angle_gamma   90.00
#
_symmetry.space_group_name_H-M   'P 1'
#
loop_
_entity.id
_entity.type
_entity.pdbx_description
1 polymer ?
#
loop_
_entity_poly.entity_id
_entity_poly.type
_entity_poly.pdbx_seq_one_letter_code
_entity_poly.pdbx_strand_id
1 'polypeptide(L)'
;MITSAPGVDPPGFAARRIAADILDGVLRRRRPLDEQFDDSAAHPEFATLPDRDRALVRALVTSALRRLGTLRHLLGRRLARGLPADAPRVEAALLIGAAQILWLEVPDHAAVDLAVRLVQADRRAARYAGLVNAVLRGLARDGAHDLAALDTTALDTPDWLMTRWVANYGAETARAIAVANGHEPALDLTVTSDPEGWASALGGRVLPTGSVRAQVRGPISQLPGYADGIWWVQDAAAALPARLLGNVRGLAAADLCAAPGGKTAQLAAAGARVVAVDRSPARLERLRQNLSRLHLSAETVAADVTQWQAGPFDAVLLDAPCSATGTIRRHPDIPWLKHERDIAALAALQRRLIAQAAELTKPGGVLVYCTCSLEPEEGIEVVRDLLERNPDLHRQPMSAAEVYGHAEWLTPDADLRTLPCHLPDADSRMAGLDGFYAARLRRN
;
A
#
# COMPACT_ATOMS: atom_id res chain seq x y z
N MET A 1 26.78 -30.63 -18.04
CA MET A 1 25.65 -31.25 -17.31
C MET A 1 26.08 -31.43 -15.87
N ILE A 2 25.63 -30.52 -14.98
CA ILE A 2 25.85 -30.68 -13.53
C ILE A 2 24.59 -31.39 -13.01
N THR A 3 24.72 -32.70 -12.81
CA THR A 3 23.71 -33.50 -12.12
C THR A 3 23.79 -33.19 -10.64
N SER A 4 22.82 -32.36 -10.14
CA SER A 4 22.65 -32.20 -8.70
C SER A 4 22.13 -33.47 -8.07
N ALA A 5 22.69 -33.84 -6.92
CA ALA A 5 22.25 -34.97 -6.12
C ALA A 5 20.75 -34.89 -5.81
N PRO A 6 20.00 -36.00 -5.75
CA PRO A 6 18.59 -35.98 -5.40
C PRO A 6 18.44 -35.58 -3.92
N GLY A 7 17.78 -34.47 -3.64
CA GLY A 7 17.33 -34.08 -2.30
C GLY A 7 17.64 -32.69 -1.80
N VAL A 8 18.40 -31.86 -2.54
CA VAL A 8 18.64 -30.46 -2.13
C VAL A 8 18.06 -29.52 -3.18
N ASP A 9 17.09 -28.67 -2.76
CA ASP A 9 16.53 -27.64 -3.63
C ASP A 9 17.66 -26.69 -4.11
N PRO A 10 17.66 -26.31 -5.39
CA PRO A 10 18.65 -25.36 -5.89
C PRO A 10 18.50 -24.00 -5.20
N PRO A 11 19.60 -23.21 -5.08
CA PRO A 11 19.56 -21.89 -4.43
C PRO A 11 18.44 -21.01 -4.99
N GLY A 12 17.65 -20.41 -4.09
CA GLY A 12 16.53 -19.52 -4.41
C GLY A 12 15.27 -20.24 -4.93
N PHE A 13 15.21 -21.57 -4.97
CA PHE A 13 13.99 -22.30 -5.35
C PHE A 13 12.87 -22.11 -4.33
N ALA A 14 13.18 -22.23 -3.03
CA ALA A 14 12.21 -22.00 -1.95
C ALA A 14 11.59 -20.61 -2.04
N ALA A 15 12.39 -19.57 -2.29
CA ALA A 15 11.88 -18.21 -2.48
C ALA A 15 10.88 -18.11 -3.63
N ARG A 16 11.15 -18.77 -4.76
CA ARG A 16 10.24 -18.77 -5.93
C ARG A 16 8.96 -19.55 -5.68
N ARG A 17 9.05 -20.64 -4.93
CA ARG A 17 7.88 -21.43 -4.53
C ARG A 17 6.95 -20.62 -3.64
N ILE A 18 7.50 -19.97 -2.62
CA ILE A 18 6.72 -19.09 -1.72
C ILE A 18 6.15 -17.89 -2.50
N ALA A 19 6.91 -17.27 -3.41
CA ALA A 19 6.41 -16.19 -4.24
C ALA A 19 5.22 -16.64 -5.12
N ALA A 20 5.27 -17.87 -5.67
CA ALA A 20 4.17 -18.42 -6.44
C ALA A 20 2.93 -18.70 -5.57
N ASP A 21 3.11 -19.17 -4.33
CA ASP A 21 2.01 -19.38 -3.37
C ASP A 21 1.34 -18.07 -2.97
N ILE A 22 2.12 -17.01 -2.76
CA ILE A 22 1.61 -15.66 -2.47
C ILE A 22 0.85 -15.09 -3.67
N LEU A 23 1.40 -15.19 -4.89
CA LEU A 23 0.69 -14.75 -6.11
C LEU A 23 -0.64 -15.49 -6.28
N ASP A 24 -0.67 -16.80 -6.06
CA ASP A 24 -1.90 -17.58 -6.10
C ASP A 24 -2.88 -17.11 -4.99
N GLY A 25 -2.36 -16.79 -3.81
CA GLY A 25 -3.11 -16.19 -2.71
C GLY A 25 -3.79 -14.87 -3.12
N VAL A 26 -3.07 -13.96 -3.77
CA VAL A 26 -3.61 -12.69 -4.26
C VAL A 26 -4.60 -12.92 -5.41
N LEU A 27 -4.17 -13.58 -6.48
CA LEU A 27 -4.90 -13.60 -7.74
C LEU A 27 -6.14 -14.51 -7.72
N ARG A 28 -6.13 -15.57 -6.92
CA ARG A 28 -7.20 -16.57 -6.88
C ARG A 28 -7.98 -16.58 -5.57
N ARG A 29 -7.28 -16.49 -4.44
CA ARG A 29 -7.91 -16.52 -3.11
C ARG A 29 -8.27 -15.13 -2.59
N ARG A 30 -7.93 -14.09 -3.34
CA ARG A 30 -8.25 -12.69 -3.03
C ARG A 30 -7.71 -12.21 -1.67
N ARG A 31 -6.59 -12.77 -1.24
CA ARG A 31 -5.93 -12.37 0.03
C ARG A 31 -5.03 -11.16 -0.21
N PRO A 32 -5.16 -10.10 0.59
CA PRO A 32 -4.29 -8.92 0.50
C PRO A 32 -2.81 -9.30 0.66
N LEU A 33 -1.94 -8.62 -0.08
CA LEU A 33 -0.52 -8.91 -0.11
C LEU A 33 0.15 -8.71 1.26
N ASP A 34 -0.19 -7.62 1.96
CA ASP A 34 0.38 -7.33 3.28
C ASP A 34 0.03 -8.41 4.30
N GLU A 35 -1.21 -8.91 4.30
CA GLU A 35 -1.60 -9.99 5.18
C GLU A 35 -0.77 -11.25 4.95
N GLN A 36 -0.39 -11.54 3.70
CA GLN A 36 0.39 -12.71 3.37
C GLN A 36 1.88 -12.56 3.74
N PHE A 37 2.44 -11.36 3.68
CA PHE A 37 3.80 -11.11 4.13
C PHE A 37 3.94 -11.06 5.64
N ASP A 38 2.89 -10.67 6.34
CA ASP A 38 2.87 -10.45 7.77
C ASP A 38 2.38 -11.67 8.58
N ASP A 39 1.59 -12.54 7.94
CA ASP A 39 1.04 -13.72 8.58
C ASP A 39 2.02 -14.90 8.50
N SER A 40 2.79 -15.09 9.58
CA SER A 40 3.68 -16.25 9.70
C SER A 40 2.94 -17.60 9.65
N ALA A 41 1.64 -17.63 9.94
CA ALA A 41 0.82 -18.82 9.82
C ALA A 41 0.43 -19.12 8.36
N ALA A 42 0.28 -18.09 7.52
CA ALA A 42 -0.04 -18.27 6.10
C ALA A 42 1.13 -18.88 5.32
N HIS A 43 2.35 -18.43 5.64
CA HIS A 43 3.58 -18.89 5.00
C HIS A 43 4.68 -19.08 6.06
N PRO A 44 4.62 -20.15 6.88
CA PRO A 44 5.59 -20.38 7.96
C PRO A 44 7.05 -20.39 7.46
N GLU A 45 7.26 -20.95 6.28
CA GLU A 45 8.58 -21.01 5.67
C GLU A 45 9.12 -19.63 5.24
N PHE A 46 8.25 -18.65 4.96
CA PHE A 46 8.68 -17.30 4.61
C PHE A 46 9.43 -16.63 5.78
N ALA A 47 8.94 -16.81 7.01
CA ALA A 47 9.57 -16.27 8.21
C ALA A 47 10.95 -16.87 8.48
N THR A 48 11.19 -18.12 8.05
CA THR A 48 12.46 -18.84 8.26
C THR A 48 13.48 -18.61 7.16
N LEU A 49 13.10 -17.98 6.04
CA LEU A 49 14.03 -17.67 4.97
C LEU A 49 15.10 -16.66 5.42
N PRO A 50 16.34 -16.77 4.89
CA PRO A 50 17.34 -15.71 5.00
C PRO A 50 16.79 -14.37 4.48
N ASP A 51 17.28 -13.24 5.02
CA ASP A 51 16.84 -11.88 4.63
C ASP A 51 16.92 -11.65 3.11
N ARG A 52 17.98 -12.12 2.47
CA ARG A 52 18.15 -12.04 1.02
C ARG A 52 17.01 -12.74 0.28
N ASP A 53 16.62 -13.91 0.72
CA ASP A 53 15.57 -14.69 0.06
C ASP A 53 14.18 -14.12 0.36
N ARG A 54 13.95 -13.57 1.55
CA ARG A 54 12.73 -12.79 1.85
C ARG A 54 12.60 -11.55 0.96
N ALA A 55 13.71 -10.83 0.75
CA ALA A 55 13.74 -9.70 -0.18
C ALA A 55 13.45 -10.14 -1.62
N LEU A 56 14.01 -11.28 -2.04
CA LEU A 56 13.72 -11.86 -3.35
C LEU A 56 12.24 -12.22 -3.51
N VAL A 57 11.62 -12.86 -2.52
CA VAL A 57 10.16 -13.15 -2.55
C VAL A 57 9.37 -11.87 -2.75
N ARG A 58 9.65 -10.82 -1.97
CA ARG A 58 8.96 -9.53 -2.09
C ARG A 58 9.14 -8.94 -3.49
N ALA A 59 10.37 -8.89 -3.99
CA ALA A 59 10.68 -8.35 -5.32
C ALA A 59 9.96 -9.12 -6.44
N LEU A 60 9.93 -10.47 -6.38
CA LEU A 60 9.24 -11.32 -7.35
C LEU A 60 7.73 -11.03 -7.38
N VAL A 61 7.11 -11.00 -6.22
CA VAL A 61 5.65 -10.81 -6.09
C VAL A 61 5.25 -9.39 -6.47
N THR A 62 5.93 -8.38 -5.93
CA THR A 62 5.57 -6.97 -6.19
C THR A 62 5.83 -6.59 -7.64
N SER A 63 6.93 -7.07 -8.25
CA SER A 63 7.21 -6.85 -9.68
C SER A 63 6.15 -7.52 -10.56
N ALA A 64 5.79 -8.78 -10.27
CA ALA A 64 4.77 -9.50 -11.03
C ALA A 64 3.38 -8.83 -10.92
N LEU A 65 2.97 -8.37 -9.74
CA LEU A 65 1.68 -7.70 -9.55
C LEU A 65 1.67 -6.31 -10.19
N ARG A 66 2.75 -5.54 -10.06
CA ARG A 66 2.88 -4.21 -10.64
C ARG A 66 2.82 -4.21 -12.17
N ARG A 67 3.27 -5.31 -12.78
CA ARG A 67 3.33 -5.51 -14.24
C ARG A 67 2.38 -6.57 -14.74
N LEU A 68 1.34 -6.89 -13.97
CA LEU A 68 0.49 -8.06 -14.25
C LEU A 68 -0.22 -7.97 -15.60
N GLY A 69 -0.72 -6.80 -15.96
CA GLY A 69 -1.38 -6.60 -17.25
C GLY A 69 -0.42 -6.78 -18.43
N THR A 70 0.76 -6.14 -18.35
CA THR A 70 1.84 -6.29 -19.33
C THR A 70 2.32 -7.74 -19.42
N LEU A 71 2.55 -8.39 -18.28
CA LEU A 71 2.96 -9.81 -18.24
C LEU A 71 1.92 -10.72 -18.89
N ARG A 72 0.65 -10.56 -18.54
CA ARG A 72 -0.44 -11.35 -19.14
C ARG A 72 -0.56 -11.11 -20.65
N HIS A 73 -0.39 -9.87 -21.09
CA HIS A 73 -0.38 -9.55 -22.52
C HIS A 73 0.76 -10.26 -23.26
N LEU A 74 2.00 -10.13 -22.78
CA LEU A 74 3.18 -10.75 -23.41
C LEU A 74 3.12 -12.27 -23.40
N LEU A 75 2.67 -12.87 -22.29
CA LEU A 75 2.50 -14.33 -22.17
C LEU A 75 1.36 -14.82 -23.04
N GLY A 76 0.22 -14.10 -23.11
CA GLY A 76 -0.93 -14.45 -23.93
C GLY A 76 -0.59 -14.56 -25.42
N ARG A 77 0.26 -13.69 -25.95
CA ARG A 77 0.76 -13.75 -27.32
C ARG A 77 1.56 -15.03 -27.64
N ARG A 78 2.09 -15.71 -26.61
CA ARG A 78 2.89 -16.94 -26.73
C ARG A 78 2.14 -18.22 -26.34
N LEU A 79 0.89 -18.06 -25.87
CA LEU A 79 0.04 -19.17 -25.41
C LEU A 79 -1.11 -19.40 -26.40
N ALA A 80 -0.89 -20.17 -27.45
CA ALA A 80 -1.86 -20.41 -28.53
C ALA A 80 -3.24 -20.95 -28.03
N ARG A 81 -3.25 -21.64 -26.88
CA ARG A 81 -4.45 -22.23 -26.26
C ARG A 81 -4.81 -21.61 -24.91
N GLY A 82 -4.21 -20.46 -24.57
CA GLY A 82 -4.34 -19.82 -23.25
C GLY A 82 -3.66 -20.60 -22.12
N LEU A 83 -3.89 -20.13 -20.89
CA LEU A 83 -3.39 -20.77 -19.67
C LEU A 83 -4.23 -22.01 -19.33
N PRO A 84 -3.60 -23.11 -18.87
CA PRO A 84 -4.32 -24.30 -18.44
C PRO A 84 -5.15 -24.02 -17.18
N ALA A 85 -6.46 -24.13 -17.29
CA ALA A 85 -7.39 -23.82 -16.17
C ALA A 85 -7.23 -24.75 -14.96
N ASP A 86 -6.80 -26.00 -15.20
CA ASP A 86 -6.63 -27.04 -14.19
C ASP A 86 -5.26 -27.05 -13.50
N ALA A 87 -4.34 -26.17 -13.91
CA ALA A 87 -2.98 -26.09 -13.39
C ALA A 87 -2.57 -24.64 -13.07
N PRO A 88 -3.14 -24.02 -12.00
CA PRO A 88 -2.87 -22.64 -11.64
C PRO A 88 -1.40 -22.31 -11.40
N ARG A 89 -0.61 -23.27 -10.95
CA ARG A 89 0.84 -23.12 -10.76
C ARG A 89 1.57 -22.71 -12.04
N VAL A 90 1.03 -23.04 -13.22
CA VAL A 90 1.61 -22.64 -14.52
C VAL A 90 1.58 -21.13 -14.69
N GLU A 91 0.45 -20.47 -14.38
CA GLU A 91 0.36 -19.00 -14.43
C GLU A 91 1.38 -18.36 -13.49
N ALA A 92 1.42 -18.78 -12.23
CA ALA A 92 2.34 -18.23 -11.24
C ALA A 92 3.83 -18.42 -11.67
N ALA A 93 4.18 -19.58 -12.19
CA ALA A 93 5.54 -19.85 -12.66
C ALA A 93 5.92 -18.99 -13.87
N LEU A 94 4.99 -18.80 -14.83
CA LEU A 94 5.19 -17.94 -15.99
C LEU A 94 5.32 -16.47 -15.57
N LEU A 95 4.48 -15.96 -14.67
CA LEU A 95 4.55 -14.59 -14.18
C LEU A 95 5.87 -14.31 -13.46
N ILE A 96 6.29 -15.19 -12.55
CA ILE A 96 7.56 -15.06 -11.83
C ILE A 96 8.75 -15.17 -12.80
N GLY A 97 8.72 -16.13 -13.72
CA GLY A 97 9.79 -16.31 -14.72
C GLY A 97 9.92 -15.09 -15.61
N ALA A 98 8.79 -14.58 -16.12
CA ALA A 98 8.75 -13.41 -16.98
C ALA A 98 9.19 -12.12 -16.26
N ALA A 99 8.76 -11.91 -15.01
CA ALA A 99 9.20 -10.77 -14.21
C ALA A 99 10.71 -10.77 -13.97
N GLN A 100 11.31 -11.95 -13.75
CA GLN A 100 12.77 -12.10 -13.59
C GLN A 100 13.52 -11.75 -14.87
N ILE A 101 13.05 -12.21 -16.01
CA ILE A 101 13.68 -11.98 -17.31
C ILE A 101 13.62 -10.49 -17.70
N LEU A 102 12.49 -9.82 -17.45
CA LEU A 102 12.25 -8.50 -18.00
C LEU A 102 12.64 -7.35 -17.04
N TRP A 103 12.64 -7.56 -15.70
CA TRP A 103 12.81 -6.45 -14.74
C TRP A 103 13.72 -6.73 -13.55
N LEU A 104 14.09 -7.99 -13.26
CA LEU A 104 14.85 -8.30 -12.03
C LEU A 104 16.32 -8.72 -12.29
N GLU A 105 16.81 -8.53 -13.51
CA GLU A 105 18.21 -8.79 -13.90
C GLU A 105 18.70 -10.19 -13.50
N VAL A 106 17.78 -11.16 -13.44
CA VAL A 106 18.15 -12.56 -13.22
C VAL A 106 18.58 -13.18 -14.56
N PRO A 107 19.70 -13.92 -14.62
CA PRO A 107 20.10 -14.58 -15.86
C PRO A 107 18.96 -15.45 -16.43
N ASP A 108 18.64 -15.28 -17.71
CA ASP A 108 17.50 -15.91 -18.40
C ASP A 108 17.44 -17.42 -18.17
N HIS A 109 18.59 -18.10 -18.29
CA HIS A 109 18.67 -19.54 -18.10
C HIS A 109 18.27 -19.97 -16.68
N ALA A 110 18.62 -19.18 -15.65
CA ALA A 110 18.25 -19.46 -14.27
C ALA A 110 16.75 -19.18 -14.01
N ALA A 111 16.21 -18.09 -14.57
CA ALA A 111 14.80 -17.78 -14.47
C ALA A 111 13.93 -18.87 -15.12
N VAL A 112 14.34 -19.35 -16.32
CA VAL A 112 13.63 -20.43 -17.03
C VAL A 112 13.74 -21.77 -16.29
N ASP A 113 14.95 -22.17 -15.87
CA ASP A 113 15.16 -23.46 -15.18
C ASP A 113 14.34 -23.54 -13.89
N LEU A 114 14.38 -22.50 -13.05
CA LEU A 114 13.66 -22.47 -11.78
C LEU A 114 12.14 -22.42 -11.97
N ALA A 115 11.63 -21.73 -13.01
CA ALA A 115 10.20 -21.74 -13.34
C ALA A 115 9.75 -23.14 -13.81
N VAL A 116 10.56 -23.83 -14.61
CA VAL A 116 10.30 -25.21 -15.04
C VAL A 116 10.27 -26.16 -13.85
N ARG A 117 11.24 -26.08 -12.94
CA ARG A 117 11.26 -26.88 -11.71
C ARG A 117 10.05 -26.62 -10.82
N LEU A 118 9.61 -25.35 -10.74
CA LEU A 118 8.42 -24.97 -9.97
C LEU A 118 7.16 -25.70 -10.46
N VAL A 119 7.00 -25.83 -11.78
CA VAL A 119 5.87 -26.58 -12.38
C VAL A 119 6.06 -28.08 -12.20
N GLN A 120 7.29 -28.60 -12.34
CA GLN A 120 7.58 -30.02 -12.16
C GLN A 120 7.33 -30.51 -10.73
N ALA A 121 7.49 -29.65 -9.73
CA ALA A 121 7.20 -29.94 -8.33
C ALA A 121 5.69 -30.05 -8.02
N ASP A 122 4.82 -29.54 -8.90
CA ASP A 122 3.38 -29.62 -8.76
C ASP A 122 2.79 -30.74 -9.63
N ARG A 123 2.11 -31.72 -9.00
CA ARG A 123 1.58 -32.92 -9.69
C ARG A 123 0.64 -32.60 -10.86
N ARG A 124 -0.16 -31.52 -10.77
CA ARG A 124 -1.10 -31.10 -11.82
C ARG A 124 -0.41 -30.31 -12.92
N ALA A 125 0.61 -29.54 -12.56
CA ALA A 125 1.32 -28.65 -13.47
C ALA A 125 2.50 -29.34 -14.19
N ALA A 126 3.06 -30.43 -13.67
CA ALA A 126 4.28 -31.07 -14.17
C ALA A 126 4.26 -31.37 -15.69
N ARG A 127 3.12 -31.77 -16.23
CA ARG A 127 2.96 -32.03 -17.66
C ARG A 127 3.14 -30.78 -18.55
N TYR A 128 3.05 -29.58 -17.98
CA TYR A 128 3.20 -28.31 -18.69
C TYR A 128 4.64 -27.76 -18.62
N ALA A 129 5.61 -28.50 -18.07
CA ALA A 129 7.00 -28.06 -17.96
C ALA A 129 7.60 -27.66 -19.33
N GLY A 130 7.30 -28.42 -20.38
CA GLY A 130 7.72 -28.10 -21.75
C GLY A 130 7.09 -26.80 -22.29
N LEU A 131 5.82 -26.52 -21.96
CA LEU A 131 5.14 -25.27 -22.30
C LEU A 131 5.81 -24.08 -21.60
N VAL A 132 6.05 -24.16 -20.28
CA VAL A 132 6.69 -23.10 -19.49
C VAL A 132 8.08 -22.80 -20.05
N ASN A 133 8.88 -23.84 -20.34
CA ASN A 133 10.20 -23.67 -20.94
C ASN A 133 10.13 -22.96 -22.31
N ALA A 134 9.24 -23.38 -23.21
CA ALA A 134 9.10 -22.78 -24.52
C ALA A 134 8.67 -21.31 -24.46
N VAL A 135 7.66 -20.99 -23.64
CA VAL A 135 7.12 -19.63 -23.48
C VAL A 135 8.18 -18.69 -22.92
N LEU A 136 8.87 -19.09 -21.82
CA LEU A 136 9.89 -18.23 -21.18
C LEU A 136 11.14 -18.06 -22.03
N ARG A 137 11.59 -19.10 -22.76
CA ARG A 137 12.69 -18.95 -23.73
C ARG A 137 12.34 -18.03 -24.89
N GLY A 138 11.09 -18.07 -25.39
CA GLY A 138 10.61 -17.13 -26.39
C GLY A 138 10.59 -15.70 -25.83
N LEU A 139 10.16 -15.52 -24.59
CA LEU A 139 10.17 -14.23 -23.93
C LEU A 139 11.60 -13.70 -23.71
N ALA A 140 12.54 -14.55 -23.29
CA ALA A 140 13.95 -14.18 -23.11
C ALA A 140 14.59 -13.68 -24.42
N ARG A 141 14.21 -14.28 -25.57
CA ARG A 141 14.73 -13.89 -26.88
C ARG A 141 14.12 -12.59 -27.40
N ASP A 142 12.79 -12.43 -27.33
CA ASP A 142 12.07 -11.38 -28.04
C ASP A 142 11.38 -10.37 -27.08
N GLY A 143 11.33 -10.67 -25.79
CA GLY A 143 10.49 -9.96 -24.81
C GLY A 143 10.84 -8.48 -24.63
N ALA A 144 12.12 -8.12 -24.65
CA ALA A 144 12.55 -6.73 -24.56
C ALA A 144 12.08 -5.89 -25.75
N HIS A 145 12.15 -6.47 -26.96
CA HIS A 145 11.65 -5.82 -28.18
C HIS A 145 10.14 -5.65 -28.11
N ASP A 146 9.41 -6.71 -27.75
CA ASP A 146 7.96 -6.65 -27.61
C ASP A 146 7.53 -5.62 -26.55
N LEU A 147 8.21 -5.57 -25.42
CA LEU A 147 7.94 -4.64 -24.32
C LEU A 147 8.08 -3.18 -24.76
N ALA A 148 9.11 -2.86 -25.53
CA ALA A 148 9.37 -1.51 -26.01
C ALA A 148 8.25 -0.95 -26.92
N ALA A 149 7.45 -1.82 -27.53
CA ALA A 149 6.33 -1.46 -28.40
C ALA A 149 4.99 -1.28 -27.67
N LEU A 150 4.94 -1.52 -26.34
CA LEU A 150 3.69 -1.52 -25.57
C LEU A 150 3.50 -0.26 -24.73
N ASP A 151 2.26 0.20 -24.63
CA ASP A 151 1.84 1.11 -23.57
C ASP A 151 1.61 0.31 -22.28
N THR A 152 2.69 0.08 -21.53
CA THR A 152 2.66 -0.68 -20.29
C THR A 152 1.79 -0.01 -19.22
N THR A 153 1.70 1.33 -19.22
CA THR A 153 0.86 2.08 -18.29
C THR A 153 -0.62 1.75 -18.48
N ALA A 154 -1.07 1.67 -19.73
CA ALA A 154 -2.44 1.27 -20.03
C ALA A 154 -2.70 -0.20 -19.67
N LEU A 155 -1.76 -1.10 -19.98
CA LEU A 155 -1.91 -2.53 -19.69
C LEU A 155 -1.93 -2.83 -18.18
N ASP A 156 -1.11 -2.13 -17.39
CA ASP A 156 -0.94 -2.38 -15.95
C ASP A 156 -1.98 -1.63 -15.10
N THR A 157 -2.85 -0.83 -15.72
CA THR A 157 -3.96 -0.15 -15.05
C THR A 157 -5.28 -0.74 -15.55
N PRO A 158 -6.07 -1.42 -14.69
CA PRO A 158 -7.39 -1.93 -15.09
C PRO A 158 -8.31 -0.83 -15.62
N ASP A 159 -9.08 -1.15 -16.66
CA ASP A 159 -9.95 -0.21 -17.36
C ASP A 159 -10.91 0.54 -16.44
N TRP A 160 -11.46 -0.16 -15.42
CA TRP A 160 -12.38 0.46 -14.48
C TRP A 160 -11.72 1.57 -13.65
N LEU A 161 -10.44 1.42 -13.25
CA LEU A 161 -9.69 2.48 -12.56
C LEU A 161 -9.39 3.65 -13.49
N MET A 162 -8.88 3.37 -14.69
CA MET A 162 -8.55 4.40 -15.66
C MET A 162 -9.79 5.23 -16.02
N THR A 163 -10.92 4.58 -16.30
CA THR A 163 -12.19 5.25 -16.62
C THR A 163 -12.63 6.19 -15.51
N ARG A 164 -12.57 5.74 -14.25
CA ARG A 164 -12.95 6.55 -13.09
C ARG A 164 -11.99 7.71 -12.88
N TRP A 165 -10.67 7.47 -12.96
CA TRP A 165 -9.70 8.54 -12.79
C TRP A 165 -9.78 9.59 -13.91
N VAL A 166 -10.05 9.19 -15.15
CA VAL A 166 -10.31 10.14 -16.25
C VAL A 166 -11.55 10.99 -15.96
N ALA A 167 -12.63 10.39 -15.47
CA ALA A 167 -13.85 11.11 -15.12
C ALA A 167 -13.66 12.10 -13.97
N ASN A 168 -12.84 11.74 -12.97
CA ASN A 168 -12.69 12.52 -11.74
C ASN A 168 -11.55 13.54 -11.79
N TYR A 169 -10.47 13.27 -12.55
CA TYR A 169 -9.23 14.07 -12.54
C TYR A 169 -8.81 14.54 -13.94
N GLY A 170 -9.51 14.12 -15.00
CA GLY A 170 -9.11 14.38 -16.38
C GLY A 170 -8.06 13.40 -16.90
N ALA A 171 -7.94 13.30 -18.22
CA ALA A 171 -7.12 12.28 -18.88
C ALA A 171 -5.61 12.42 -18.57
N GLU A 172 -5.10 13.64 -18.51
CA GLU A 172 -3.68 13.91 -18.23
C GLU A 172 -3.31 13.48 -16.82
N THR A 173 -4.07 13.91 -15.81
CA THR A 173 -3.84 13.56 -14.41
C THR A 173 -4.04 12.06 -14.17
N ALA A 174 -5.06 11.44 -14.77
CA ALA A 174 -5.28 10.00 -14.67
C ALA A 174 -4.09 9.20 -15.20
N ARG A 175 -3.52 9.62 -16.34
CA ARG A 175 -2.30 9.01 -16.88
C ARG A 175 -1.10 9.22 -15.97
N ALA A 176 -0.93 10.41 -15.40
CA ALA A 176 0.15 10.70 -14.46
C ALA A 176 0.05 9.84 -13.19
N ILE A 177 -1.16 9.63 -12.65
CA ILE A 177 -1.42 8.69 -11.55
C ILE A 177 -1.01 7.26 -11.92
N ALA A 178 -1.41 6.79 -13.11
CA ALA A 178 -1.08 5.45 -13.58
C ALA A 178 0.43 5.25 -13.78
N VAL A 179 1.13 6.25 -14.32
CA VAL A 179 2.60 6.24 -14.46
C VAL A 179 3.26 6.15 -13.08
N ALA A 180 2.82 6.96 -12.11
CA ALA A 180 3.37 6.93 -10.74
C ALA A 180 3.17 5.58 -10.09
N ASN A 181 2.01 4.93 -10.27
CA ASN A 181 1.71 3.59 -9.75
C ASN A 181 2.60 2.49 -10.37
N GLY A 182 3.16 2.74 -11.55
CA GLY A 182 4.10 1.84 -12.22
C GLY A 182 5.50 1.78 -11.58
N HIS A 183 5.82 2.64 -10.59
CA HIS A 183 7.12 2.69 -9.94
C HIS A 183 7.03 2.26 -8.47
N GLU A 184 8.08 1.56 -8.03
CA GLU A 184 8.23 1.23 -6.60
C GLU A 184 8.76 2.48 -5.87
N PRO A 185 8.03 3.00 -4.86
CA PRO A 185 8.46 4.20 -4.15
C PRO A 185 9.63 3.91 -3.20
N ALA A 186 10.42 4.94 -2.91
CA ALA A 186 11.32 4.95 -1.77
C ALA A 186 10.53 4.86 -0.45
N LEU A 187 11.25 4.63 0.63
CA LEU A 187 10.67 4.51 1.97
C LEU A 187 10.50 5.91 2.59
N ASP A 188 9.29 6.22 3.04
CA ASP A 188 9.01 7.42 3.81
C ASP A 188 8.94 7.08 5.30
N LEU A 189 9.56 7.94 6.11
CA LEU A 189 9.66 7.81 7.55
C LEU A 189 9.12 9.07 8.22
N THR A 190 8.29 8.88 9.24
CA THR A 190 7.98 9.95 10.20
C THR A 190 8.97 9.85 11.35
N VAL A 191 9.68 10.94 11.60
CA VAL A 191 10.69 11.05 12.65
C VAL A 191 10.19 11.91 13.80
N THR A 192 10.61 11.62 15.02
CA THR A 192 10.20 12.36 16.23
C THR A 192 10.96 13.69 16.37
N SER A 193 12.21 13.73 15.90
CA SER A 193 13.08 14.90 15.97
C SER A 193 14.21 14.79 14.95
N ASP A 194 14.87 15.90 14.64
CA ASP A 194 16.05 15.99 13.76
C ASP A 194 15.88 15.29 12.40
N PRO A 195 14.89 15.69 11.58
CA PRO A 195 14.68 15.06 10.28
C PRO A 195 15.89 15.19 9.34
N GLU A 196 16.65 16.28 9.41
CA GLU A 196 17.85 16.49 8.56
C GLU A 196 18.97 15.52 8.93
N GLY A 197 19.24 15.34 10.24
CA GLY A 197 20.22 14.36 10.72
C GLY A 197 19.84 12.94 10.30
N TRP A 198 18.57 12.56 10.41
CA TRP A 198 18.10 11.24 9.98
C TRP A 198 18.08 11.06 8.47
N ALA A 199 17.75 12.10 7.71
CA ALA A 199 17.90 12.07 6.26
C ALA A 199 19.35 11.79 5.85
N SER A 200 20.31 12.47 6.49
CA SER A 200 21.75 12.24 6.25
C SER A 200 22.16 10.81 6.64
N ALA A 201 21.76 10.33 7.82
CA ALA A 201 22.11 9.00 8.32
C ALA A 201 21.57 7.86 7.45
N LEU A 202 20.44 8.05 6.82
CA LEU A 202 19.76 7.07 5.97
C LEU A 202 20.02 7.26 4.46
N GLY A 203 20.87 8.24 4.08
CA GLY A 203 21.14 8.55 2.67
C GLY A 203 19.91 9.04 1.92
N GLY A 204 19.04 9.77 2.62
CA GLY A 204 17.78 10.28 2.10
C GLY A 204 17.72 11.81 2.06
N ARG A 205 16.51 12.34 2.05
CA ARG A 205 16.21 13.77 2.12
C ARG A 205 14.94 14.05 2.93
N VAL A 206 14.82 15.24 3.46
CA VAL A 206 13.59 15.72 4.07
C VAL A 206 12.64 16.20 2.97
N LEU A 207 11.38 15.76 3.03
CA LEU A 207 10.31 16.22 2.15
C LEU A 207 9.67 17.51 2.70
N PRO A 208 8.96 18.31 1.89
CA PRO A 208 8.24 19.48 2.38
C PRO A 208 7.34 19.19 3.59
N THR A 209 6.76 18.00 3.65
CA THR A 209 5.96 17.51 4.78
C THR A 209 6.74 17.25 6.06
N GLY A 210 8.08 17.36 6.07
CA GLY A 210 8.94 17.01 7.20
C GLY A 210 9.19 15.50 7.35
N SER A 211 8.63 14.66 6.50
CA SER A 211 8.96 13.23 6.44
C SER A 211 10.35 13.04 5.81
N VAL A 212 11.08 12.02 6.24
CA VAL A 212 12.34 11.63 5.61
C VAL A 212 12.06 10.57 4.55
N ARG A 213 12.50 10.81 3.30
CA ARG A 213 12.43 9.85 2.20
C ARG A 213 13.81 9.29 1.91
N ALA A 214 13.94 7.96 1.94
CA ALA A 214 15.23 7.29 1.72
C ALA A 214 15.09 6.03 0.85
N GLN A 215 16.08 5.82 -0.01
CA GLN A 215 16.25 4.56 -0.75
C GLN A 215 17.06 3.60 0.08
N VAL A 216 16.40 2.82 0.93
CA VAL A 216 17.08 1.89 1.84
C VAL A 216 17.25 0.51 1.19
N ARG A 217 18.31 -0.20 1.60
CA ARG A 217 18.57 -1.59 1.22
C ARG A 217 18.57 -2.47 2.47
N GLY A 218 18.00 -3.66 2.34
CA GLY A 218 17.93 -4.63 3.43
C GLY A 218 16.70 -4.46 4.34
N PRO A 219 16.64 -5.22 5.44
CA PRO A 219 15.52 -5.21 6.36
C PRO A 219 15.38 -3.90 7.10
N ILE A 220 14.15 -3.36 7.15
CA ILE A 220 13.85 -2.10 7.85
C ILE A 220 14.26 -2.15 9.32
N SER A 221 14.12 -3.32 9.96
CA SER A 221 14.50 -3.52 11.37
C SER A 221 15.99 -3.40 11.67
N GLN A 222 16.84 -3.42 10.65
CA GLN A 222 18.29 -3.28 10.76
C GLN A 222 18.78 -1.86 10.44
N LEU A 223 17.88 -0.96 10.05
CA LEU A 223 18.25 0.42 9.74
C LEU A 223 18.57 1.20 11.04
N PRO A 224 19.52 2.15 10.98
CA PRO A 224 19.83 3.03 12.11
C PRO A 224 18.57 3.71 12.66
N GLY A 225 18.43 3.75 13.99
CA GLY A 225 17.32 4.39 14.68
C GLY A 225 16.02 3.59 14.76
N TYR A 226 15.90 2.45 14.05
CA TYR A 226 14.70 1.63 14.12
C TYR A 226 14.50 1.00 15.50
N ALA A 227 15.53 0.32 16.01
CA ALA A 227 15.48 -0.32 17.33
C ALA A 227 15.37 0.70 18.46
N ASP A 228 15.94 1.89 18.27
CA ASP A 228 15.91 2.99 19.23
C ASP A 228 14.56 3.72 19.27
N GLY A 229 13.62 3.36 18.38
CA GLY A 229 12.29 3.93 18.37
C GLY A 229 12.21 5.39 17.89
N ILE A 230 13.20 5.86 17.12
CA ILE A 230 13.29 7.27 16.70
C ILE A 230 12.28 7.61 15.60
N TRP A 231 11.92 6.63 14.78
CA TRP A 231 11.06 6.83 13.63
C TRP A 231 10.22 5.58 13.33
N TRP A 232 9.21 5.76 12.47
CA TRP A 232 8.41 4.68 11.93
C TRP A 232 8.15 4.91 10.45
N VAL A 233 7.84 3.82 9.74
CA VAL A 233 7.47 3.85 8.32
C VAL A 233 6.08 4.42 8.18
N GLN A 234 5.96 5.50 7.41
CA GLN A 234 4.67 6.13 7.10
C GLN A 234 4.85 6.99 5.85
N ASP A 235 4.03 6.75 4.82
CA ASP A 235 4.02 7.62 3.64
C ASP A 235 3.76 9.07 4.02
N ALA A 236 4.43 9.99 3.33
CA ALA A 236 4.34 11.41 3.63
C ALA A 236 2.92 11.96 3.55
N ALA A 237 2.08 11.45 2.63
CA ALA A 237 0.67 11.82 2.56
C ALA A 237 -0.14 11.24 3.73
N ALA A 238 0.15 9.98 4.14
CA ALA A 238 -0.50 9.35 5.29
C ALA A 238 -0.20 10.06 6.62
N ALA A 239 0.89 10.82 6.68
CA ALA A 239 1.28 11.62 7.84
C ALA A 239 0.52 12.96 7.96
N LEU A 240 -0.14 13.44 6.90
CA LEU A 240 -0.81 14.74 6.89
C LEU A 240 -2.08 14.78 7.76
N PRO A 241 -2.99 13.79 7.72
CA PRO A 241 -4.27 13.89 8.43
C PRO A 241 -4.16 14.12 9.94
N ALA A 242 -3.23 13.44 10.62
CA ALA A 242 -3.05 13.62 12.07
C ALA A 242 -2.63 15.06 12.43
N ARG A 243 -1.86 15.74 11.57
CA ARG A 243 -1.42 17.12 11.76
C ARG A 243 -2.55 18.14 11.60
N LEU A 244 -3.58 17.79 10.82
CA LEU A 244 -4.75 18.66 10.61
C LEU A 244 -5.60 18.84 11.87
N LEU A 245 -5.42 18.01 12.90
CA LEU A 245 -6.03 18.21 14.24
C LEU A 245 -5.41 19.40 14.98
N GLY A 246 -4.28 19.93 14.53
CA GLY A 246 -3.60 21.05 15.14
C GLY A 246 -2.86 20.67 16.42
N ASN A 247 -2.81 21.58 17.40
CA ASN A 247 -2.15 21.33 18.67
C ASN A 247 -3.02 20.44 19.57
N VAL A 248 -2.66 19.17 19.68
CA VAL A 248 -3.37 18.18 20.50
C VAL A 248 -2.73 17.91 21.85
N ARG A 249 -1.68 18.64 22.26
CA ARG A 249 -0.97 18.42 23.52
C ARG A 249 -1.90 18.51 24.72
N GLY A 250 -1.95 17.46 25.52
CA GLY A 250 -2.81 17.37 26.72
C GLY A 250 -4.28 17.12 26.42
N LEU A 251 -4.71 17.11 25.15
CA LEU A 251 -6.10 16.86 24.77
C LEU A 251 -6.44 15.36 24.81
N ALA A 252 -7.71 15.04 25.03
CA ALA A 252 -8.24 13.70 24.83
C ALA A 252 -8.50 13.49 23.33
N ALA A 253 -7.80 12.53 22.73
CA ALA A 253 -7.92 12.23 21.30
C ALA A 253 -8.38 10.80 21.08
N ALA A 254 -9.28 10.57 20.10
CA ALA A 254 -9.63 9.26 19.59
C ALA A 254 -9.03 9.06 18.20
N ASP A 255 -8.35 7.92 17.99
CA ASP A 255 -7.91 7.45 16.68
C ASP A 255 -8.75 6.23 16.30
N LEU A 256 -9.63 6.41 15.33
CA LEU A 256 -10.63 5.43 14.92
C LEU A 256 -10.16 4.68 13.66
N CYS A 257 -10.30 3.35 13.69
CA CYS A 257 -9.70 2.43 12.71
C CYS A 257 -8.16 2.51 12.71
N ALA A 258 -7.58 2.60 13.91
CA ALA A 258 -6.24 3.08 14.19
C ALA A 258 -5.09 2.21 13.68
N ALA A 259 -5.30 0.89 13.57
CA ALA A 259 -4.18 -0.02 13.27
C ALA A 259 -3.71 0.09 11.80
N PRO A 260 -2.38 0.08 11.58
CA PRO A 260 -1.28 -0.41 12.43
C PRO A 260 -0.65 0.62 13.38
N GLY A 261 -1.20 1.85 13.52
CA GLY A 261 -0.81 2.79 14.57
C GLY A 261 0.10 3.95 14.15
N GLY A 262 0.32 4.19 12.86
CA GLY A 262 1.18 5.30 12.41
C GLY A 262 0.63 6.68 12.81
N LYS A 263 -0.69 6.90 12.68
CA LYS A 263 -1.35 8.14 13.10
C LYS A 263 -1.52 8.21 14.62
N THR A 264 -1.79 7.07 15.27
CA THR A 264 -1.75 6.96 16.74
C THR A 264 -0.40 7.42 17.30
N ALA A 265 0.71 6.96 16.71
CA ALA A 265 2.05 7.34 17.11
C ALA A 265 2.29 8.86 16.95
N GLN A 266 1.79 9.46 15.86
CA GLN A 266 1.86 10.92 15.67
C GLN A 266 1.13 11.68 16.78
N LEU A 267 -0.10 11.28 17.12
CA LEU A 267 -0.91 11.93 18.15
C LEU A 267 -0.27 11.76 19.54
N ALA A 268 0.23 10.57 19.86
CA ALA A 268 0.91 10.29 21.10
C ALA A 268 2.24 11.07 21.22
N ALA A 269 3.04 11.12 20.15
CA ALA A 269 4.26 11.92 20.10
C ALA A 269 4.00 13.43 20.22
N ALA A 270 2.84 13.92 19.74
CA ALA A 270 2.39 15.28 19.91
C ALA A 270 1.88 15.58 21.34
N GLY A 271 1.82 14.57 22.23
CA GLY A 271 1.45 14.71 23.63
C GLY A 271 -0.06 14.63 23.90
N ALA A 272 -0.86 14.08 22.99
CA ALA A 272 -2.27 13.76 23.22
C ALA A 272 -2.43 12.55 24.16
N ARG A 273 -3.53 12.49 24.90
CA ARG A 273 -4.02 11.28 25.57
C ARG A 273 -4.88 10.50 24.56
N VAL A 274 -4.29 9.48 23.94
CA VAL A 274 -4.89 8.81 22.79
C VAL A 274 -5.61 7.54 23.20
N VAL A 275 -6.85 7.38 22.71
CA VAL A 275 -7.59 6.11 22.66
C VAL A 275 -7.62 5.64 21.21
N ALA A 276 -6.92 4.54 20.93
CA ALA A 276 -6.83 3.94 19.61
C ALA A 276 -7.82 2.76 19.48
N VAL A 277 -8.76 2.86 18.56
CA VAL A 277 -9.84 1.89 18.36
C VAL A 277 -9.70 1.19 17.03
N ASP A 278 -9.69 -0.13 17.04
CA ASP A 278 -9.75 -0.96 15.82
C ASP A 278 -10.57 -2.23 16.10
N ARG A 279 -11.27 -2.73 15.09
CA ARG A 279 -12.08 -3.95 15.23
C ARG A 279 -11.27 -5.23 15.35
N SER A 280 -9.99 -5.21 14.93
CA SER A 280 -9.12 -6.39 14.86
C SER A 280 -8.15 -6.45 16.04
N PRO A 281 -8.32 -7.40 16.99
CA PRO A 281 -7.37 -7.58 18.09
C PRO A 281 -5.94 -7.85 17.62
N ALA A 282 -5.77 -8.62 16.51
CA ALA A 282 -4.46 -8.94 15.97
C ALA A 282 -3.74 -7.68 15.41
N ARG A 283 -4.49 -6.78 14.75
CA ARG A 283 -3.94 -5.50 14.27
C ARG A 283 -3.61 -4.57 15.42
N LEU A 284 -4.43 -4.55 16.49
CA LEU A 284 -4.14 -3.78 17.72
C LEU A 284 -2.90 -4.30 18.45
N GLU A 285 -2.65 -5.60 18.44
CA GLU A 285 -1.42 -6.15 19.02
C GLU A 285 -0.18 -5.60 18.28
N ARG A 286 -0.24 -5.52 16.96
CA ARG A 286 0.82 -4.90 16.15
C ARG A 286 0.99 -3.41 16.45
N LEU A 287 -0.13 -2.69 16.63
CA LEU A 287 -0.11 -1.29 17.06
C LEU A 287 0.60 -1.13 18.41
N ARG A 288 0.29 -1.99 19.40
CA ARG A 288 0.97 -1.96 20.73
C ARG A 288 2.47 -2.20 20.61
N GLN A 289 2.87 -3.19 19.79
CA GLN A 289 4.28 -3.48 19.54
C GLN A 289 5.00 -2.28 18.91
N ASN A 290 4.36 -1.61 17.93
CA ASN A 290 4.90 -0.40 17.32
C ASN A 290 5.05 0.74 18.34
N LEU A 291 4.03 1.01 19.14
CA LEU A 291 4.09 2.05 20.18
C LEU A 291 5.15 1.74 21.23
N SER A 292 5.24 0.48 21.69
CA SER A 292 6.27 0.04 22.65
C SER A 292 7.68 0.29 22.12
N ARG A 293 7.94 -0.08 20.85
CA ARG A 293 9.23 0.20 20.20
C ARG A 293 9.55 1.69 20.11
N LEU A 294 8.53 2.52 19.88
CA LEU A 294 8.64 3.99 19.77
C LEU A 294 8.67 4.69 21.14
N HIS A 295 8.61 3.96 22.25
CA HIS A 295 8.48 4.50 23.62
C HIS A 295 7.27 5.44 23.77
N LEU A 296 6.19 5.17 23.04
CA LEU A 296 4.93 5.90 23.06
C LEU A 296 3.84 5.05 23.71
N SER A 297 2.80 5.69 24.21
CA SER A 297 1.66 5.01 24.83
C SER A 297 0.33 5.53 24.30
N ALA A 298 -0.62 4.61 24.15
CA ALA A 298 -2.03 4.90 23.91
C ALA A 298 -2.89 3.80 24.54
N GLU A 299 -4.08 4.15 24.97
CA GLU A 299 -5.09 3.15 25.29
C GLU A 299 -5.56 2.47 24.00
N THR A 300 -5.74 1.15 24.02
CA THR A 300 -6.18 0.41 22.83
C THR A 300 -7.47 -0.34 23.11
N VAL A 301 -8.47 -0.16 22.26
CA VAL A 301 -9.81 -0.72 22.40
C VAL A 301 -10.15 -1.56 21.15
N ALA A 302 -10.47 -2.84 21.36
CA ALA A 302 -10.97 -3.71 20.30
C ALA A 302 -12.49 -3.57 20.21
N ALA A 303 -12.98 -2.77 19.25
CA ALA A 303 -14.39 -2.49 19.08
C ALA A 303 -14.75 -2.16 17.62
N ASP A 304 -16.01 -2.40 17.27
CA ASP A 304 -16.61 -1.83 16.06
C ASP A 304 -16.97 -0.37 16.35
N VAL A 305 -16.28 0.56 15.68
CA VAL A 305 -16.45 1.99 15.85
C VAL A 305 -17.92 2.42 15.65
N THR A 306 -18.66 1.75 14.74
CA THR A 306 -20.08 2.09 14.47
C THR A 306 -20.99 1.85 15.67
N GLN A 307 -20.54 1.14 16.71
CA GLN A 307 -21.30 0.80 17.91
C GLN A 307 -20.57 1.20 19.19
N TRP A 308 -19.35 1.71 19.08
CA TRP A 308 -18.53 2.03 20.23
C TRP A 308 -19.05 3.28 20.94
N GLN A 309 -19.29 3.13 22.25
CA GLN A 309 -19.77 4.20 23.13
C GLN A 309 -18.62 4.63 24.05
N ALA A 310 -18.23 5.88 23.96
CA ALA A 310 -17.17 6.47 24.78
C ALA A 310 -17.17 7.99 24.63
N GLY A 311 -16.22 8.64 25.26
CA GLY A 311 -15.93 10.04 25.07
C GLY A 311 -16.84 10.97 25.83
N PRO A 312 -17.06 12.21 25.39
CA PRO A 312 -16.59 12.77 24.10
C PRO A 312 -15.12 13.20 24.13
N PHE A 313 -14.52 13.35 22.94
CA PHE A 313 -13.10 13.69 22.76
C PHE A 313 -12.92 15.13 22.23
N ASP A 314 -11.78 15.74 22.57
CA ASP A 314 -11.41 17.08 22.08
C ASP A 314 -10.99 17.03 20.60
N ALA A 315 -10.38 15.90 20.18
CA ALA A 315 -9.92 15.64 18.82
C ALA A 315 -10.28 14.20 18.43
N VAL A 316 -10.86 14.04 17.25
CA VAL A 316 -11.19 12.72 16.68
C VAL A 316 -10.54 12.60 15.31
N LEU A 317 -9.79 11.54 15.10
CA LEU A 317 -9.24 11.14 13.80
C LEU A 317 -9.96 9.87 13.35
N LEU A 318 -10.55 9.90 12.17
CA LEU A 318 -11.11 8.71 11.53
C LEU A 318 -10.34 8.41 10.24
N ASP A 319 -9.45 7.41 10.31
CA ASP A 319 -8.78 6.84 9.13
C ASP A 319 -9.63 5.69 8.58
N ALA A 320 -10.60 6.03 7.76
CA ALA A 320 -11.67 5.11 7.41
C ALA A 320 -11.20 3.99 6.46
N PRO A 321 -11.64 2.73 6.68
CA PRO A 321 -11.38 1.65 5.75
C PRO A 321 -11.98 1.98 4.38
N CYS A 322 -11.18 1.83 3.32
CA CYS A 322 -11.52 2.27 1.97
C CYS A 322 -11.00 1.29 0.90
N SER A 323 -11.24 1.63 -0.38
CA SER A 323 -10.70 0.87 -1.52
C SER A 323 -9.17 0.92 -1.63
N ALA A 324 -8.55 1.93 -1.00
CA ALA A 324 -7.10 2.18 -0.97
C ALA A 324 -6.48 2.44 -2.36
N THR A 325 -7.27 2.90 -3.34
CA THR A 325 -6.80 3.16 -4.72
C THR A 325 -5.72 4.22 -4.83
N GLY A 326 -5.51 5.02 -3.79
CA GLY A 326 -4.41 5.99 -3.69
C GLY A 326 -3.06 5.40 -3.29
N THR A 327 -3.00 4.13 -2.86
CA THR A 327 -1.78 3.50 -2.33
C THR A 327 -1.18 2.41 -3.24
N ILE A 328 -1.64 2.33 -4.49
CA ILE A 328 -1.24 1.29 -5.46
C ILE A 328 0.28 1.24 -5.65
N ARG A 329 0.98 2.37 -5.58
CA ARG A 329 2.44 2.42 -5.64
C ARG A 329 3.10 1.46 -4.66
N ARG A 330 2.59 1.39 -3.43
CA ARG A 330 3.09 0.53 -2.35
C ARG A 330 2.40 -0.84 -2.31
N HIS A 331 1.16 -0.90 -2.77
CA HIS A 331 0.28 -2.07 -2.72
C HIS A 331 -0.19 -2.46 -4.13
N PRO A 332 0.70 -3.06 -4.96
CA PRO A 332 0.40 -3.35 -6.37
C PRO A 332 -0.63 -4.47 -6.58
N ASP A 333 -1.10 -5.09 -5.51
CA ASP A 333 -2.21 -6.05 -5.50
C ASP A 333 -3.59 -5.39 -5.57
N ILE A 334 -3.73 -4.14 -5.11
CA ILE A 334 -5.01 -3.42 -5.04
C ILE A 334 -5.76 -3.41 -6.38
N PRO A 335 -5.15 -3.06 -7.53
CA PRO A 335 -5.83 -3.03 -8.81
C PRO A 335 -6.47 -4.38 -9.19
N TRP A 336 -5.92 -5.46 -8.68
CA TRP A 336 -6.31 -6.84 -8.99
C TRP A 336 -7.24 -7.46 -7.95
N LEU A 337 -7.26 -6.88 -6.72
CA LEU A 337 -8.13 -7.31 -5.63
C LEU A 337 -9.45 -6.55 -5.58
N LYS A 338 -9.44 -5.26 -5.90
CA LYS A 338 -10.61 -4.41 -5.81
C LYS A 338 -11.41 -4.39 -7.11
N HIS A 339 -12.68 -4.09 -6.96
CA HIS A 339 -13.61 -3.89 -8.06
C HIS A 339 -14.43 -2.63 -7.83
N GLU A 340 -14.96 -2.04 -8.88
CA GLU A 340 -15.82 -0.87 -8.80
C GLU A 340 -17.00 -1.05 -7.84
N ARG A 341 -17.61 -2.22 -7.82
CA ARG A 341 -18.73 -2.54 -6.91
C ARG A 341 -18.38 -2.47 -5.42
N ASP A 342 -17.09 -2.58 -5.06
CA ASP A 342 -16.65 -2.54 -3.66
C ASP A 342 -16.73 -1.12 -3.09
N ILE A 343 -16.65 -0.09 -3.95
CA ILE A 343 -16.65 1.32 -3.57
C ILE A 343 -17.95 1.69 -2.86
N ALA A 344 -19.09 1.31 -3.42
CA ALA A 344 -20.41 1.65 -2.84
C ALA A 344 -20.59 1.06 -1.44
N ALA A 345 -20.15 -0.19 -1.23
CA ALA A 345 -20.25 -0.86 0.08
C ALA A 345 -19.33 -0.20 1.12
N LEU A 346 -18.11 0.19 0.71
CA LEU A 346 -17.16 0.88 1.57
C LEU A 346 -17.64 2.30 1.91
N ALA A 347 -18.15 3.05 0.93
CA ALA A 347 -18.74 4.36 1.15
C ALA A 347 -19.92 4.32 2.13
N ALA A 348 -20.78 3.30 2.04
CA ALA A 348 -21.88 3.10 2.99
C ALA A 348 -21.37 2.80 4.42
N LEU A 349 -20.29 2.06 4.57
CA LEU A 349 -19.62 1.86 5.87
C LEU A 349 -19.02 3.15 6.40
N GLN A 350 -18.33 3.90 5.56
CA GLN A 350 -17.69 5.17 5.92
C GLN A 350 -18.70 6.22 6.40
N ARG A 351 -19.89 6.29 5.78
CA ARG A 351 -20.99 7.17 6.25
C ARG A 351 -21.43 6.83 7.69
N ARG A 352 -21.47 5.54 8.05
CA ARG A 352 -21.78 5.13 9.43
C ARG A 352 -20.65 5.46 10.40
N LEU A 353 -19.41 5.23 9.98
CA LEU A 353 -18.22 5.50 10.79
C LEU A 353 -18.06 7.00 11.08
N ILE A 354 -18.22 7.85 10.07
CA ILE A 354 -18.07 9.30 10.24
C ILE A 354 -19.21 9.90 11.09
N ALA A 355 -20.44 9.36 10.98
CA ALA A 355 -21.54 9.76 11.83
C ALA A 355 -21.25 9.45 13.31
N GLN A 356 -20.72 8.25 13.60
CA GLN A 356 -20.30 7.90 14.96
C GLN A 356 -19.11 8.74 15.44
N ALA A 357 -18.13 9.02 14.57
CA ALA A 357 -17.01 9.89 14.89
C ALA A 357 -17.47 11.32 15.25
N ALA A 358 -18.49 11.83 14.57
CA ALA A 358 -19.10 13.13 14.88
C ALA A 358 -19.73 13.15 16.29
N GLU A 359 -20.45 12.08 16.68
CA GLU A 359 -21.03 11.96 18.04
C GLU A 359 -19.96 11.88 19.13
N LEU A 360 -18.83 11.25 18.84
CA LEU A 360 -17.69 11.16 19.76
C LEU A 360 -16.89 12.47 19.87
N THR A 361 -17.12 13.45 19.01
CA THR A 361 -16.45 14.75 19.05
C THR A 361 -17.19 15.71 20.00
N LYS A 362 -16.51 16.33 20.95
CA LYS A 362 -17.07 17.35 21.85
C LYS A 362 -17.59 18.56 21.09
N PRO A 363 -18.58 19.30 21.61
CA PRO A 363 -18.79 20.68 21.21
C PRO A 363 -17.48 21.49 21.32
N GLY A 364 -17.15 22.24 20.27
CA GLY A 364 -15.85 22.92 20.14
C GLY A 364 -14.70 22.03 19.72
N GLY A 365 -14.88 20.70 19.63
CA GLY A 365 -13.87 19.74 19.21
C GLY A 365 -13.66 19.68 17.69
N VAL A 366 -12.59 18.99 17.28
CA VAL A 366 -12.21 18.85 15.88
C VAL A 366 -12.29 17.37 15.47
N LEU A 367 -12.92 17.11 14.33
CA LEU A 367 -12.96 15.82 13.65
C LEU A 367 -12.16 15.93 12.35
N VAL A 368 -11.19 15.03 12.17
CA VAL A 368 -10.54 14.82 10.87
C VAL A 368 -10.97 13.46 10.32
N TYR A 369 -11.64 13.49 9.18
CA TYR A 369 -11.95 12.31 8.38
C TYR A 369 -10.90 12.14 7.29
N CYS A 370 -10.38 10.95 7.09
CA CYS A 370 -9.46 10.69 5.98
C CYS A 370 -9.60 9.29 5.39
N THR A 371 -9.18 9.17 4.13
CA THR A 371 -9.06 7.89 3.39
C THR A 371 -7.87 7.94 2.45
N CYS A 372 -7.28 6.77 2.16
CA CYS A 372 -6.29 6.60 1.11
C CYS A 372 -6.93 6.19 -0.23
N SER A 373 -8.15 6.65 -0.50
CA SER A 373 -8.87 6.41 -1.74
C SER A 373 -8.83 7.62 -2.67
N LEU A 374 -8.76 7.37 -3.96
CA LEU A 374 -8.93 8.38 -5.01
C LEU A 374 -10.40 8.58 -5.41
N GLU A 375 -11.30 7.77 -4.89
CA GLU A 375 -12.70 7.75 -5.29
C GLU A 375 -13.52 8.82 -4.55
N PRO A 376 -14.29 9.67 -5.25
CA PRO A 376 -15.09 10.73 -4.62
C PRO A 376 -16.11 10.21 -3.62
N GLU A 377 -16.70 9.04 -3.89
CA GLU A 377 -17.70 8.40 -3.04
C GLU A 377 -17.17 8.02 -1.67
N GLU A 378 -15.85 7.81 -1.54
CA GLU A 378 -15.15 7.46 -0.29
C GLU A 378 -14.49 8.67 0.39
N GLY A 379 -14.59 9.84 -0.21
CA GLY A 379 -14.00 11.08 0.28
C GLY A 379 -15.03 12.20 0.41
N ILE A 380 -15.04 13.08 -0.59
CA ILE A 380 -15.82 14.34 -0.58
C ILE A 380 -17.32 14.10 -0.41
N GLU A 381 -17.88 13.02 -0.98
CA GLU A 381 -19.29 12.73 -0.87
C GLU A 381 -19.71 12.29 0.54
N VAL A 382 -18.85 11.52 1.23
CA VAL A 382 -19.10 11.12 2.63
C VAL A 382 -19.16 12.34 3.53
N VAL A 383 -18.26 13.30 3.33
CA VAL A 383 -18.21 14.53 4.12
C VAL A 383 -19.40 15.44 3.79
N ARG A 384 -19.76 15.58 2.52
CA ARG A 384 -20.93 16.35 2.10
C ARG A 384 -22.21 15.80 2.73
N ASP A 385 -22.44 14.48 2.63
CA ASP A 385 -23.63 13.82 3.19
C ASP A 385 -23.70 13.96 4.72
N LEU A 386 -22.55 13.97 5.42
CA LEU A 386 -22.50 14.23 6.86
C LEU A 386 -22.93 15.65 7.19
N LEU A 387 -22.37 16.65 6.52
CA LEU A 387 -22.66 18.08 6.78
C LEU A 387 -24.11 18.44 6.49
N GLU A 388 -24.71 17.86 5.44
CA GLU A 388 -26.14 18.06 5.14
C GLU A 388 -27.08 17.58 6.25
N ARG A 389 -26.65 16.56 7.02
CA ARG A 389 -27.48 15.95 8.09
C ARG A 389 -27.15 16.45 9.49
N ASN A 390 -26.03 17.17 9.66
CA ASN A 390 -25.53 17.60 10.96
C ASN A 390 -25.21 19.10 10.96
N PRO A 391 -26.19 19.95 11.24
CA PRO A 391 -26.02 21.42 11.24
C PRO A 391 -25.03 21.92 12.30
N ASP A 392 -24.74 21.12 13.31
CA ASP A 392 -23.75 21.44 14.36
C ASP A 392 -22.30 21.23 13.90
N LEU A 393 -22.10 20.62 12.74
CA LEU A 393 -20.79 20.43 12.15
C LEU A 393 -20.56 21.39 10.99
N HIS A 394 -19.38 21.98 10.94
CA HIS A 394 -18.98 22.80 9.81
C HIS A 394 -17.57 22.45 9.36
N ARG A 395 -17.34 22.59 8.06
CA ARG A 395 -16.03 22.42 7.46
C ARG A 395 -15.09 23.51 7.96
N GLN A 396 -13.88 23.13 8.35
CA GLN A 396 -12.80 24.04 8.67
C GLN A 396 -11.76 24.00 7.54
N PRO A 397 -11.83 24.94 6.57
CA PRO A 397 -10.99 24.93 5.39
C PRO A 397 -9.49 24.96 5.74
N MET A 398 -8.67 24.30 4.92
CA MET A 398 -7.22 24.32 5.04
C MET A 398 -6.64 25.44 4.18
N SER A 399 -5.57 26.04 4.65
CA SER A 399 -4.77 27.00 3.89
C SER A 399 -3.62 26.33 3.16
N ALA A 400 -3.09 26.99 2.12
CA ALA A 400 -1.89 26.53 1.43
C ALA A 400 -0.69 26.39 2.39
N ALA A 401 -0.59 27.22 3.42
CA ALA A 401 0.47 27.14 4.41
C ALA A 401 0.42 25.83 5.24
N GLU A 402 -0.78 25.33 5.54
CA GLU A 402 -0.97 24.08 6.27
C GLU A 402 -0.62 22.84 5.42
N VAL A 403 -0.58 23.00 4.09
CA VAL A 403 -0.13 21.97 3.13
C VAL A 403 1.22 22.34 2.51
N TYR A 404 2.06 23.04 3.27
CA TYR A 404 3.46 23.35 2.92
C TYR A 404 3.65 24.15 1.63
N GLY A 405 2.69 24.99 1.28
CA GLY A 405 2.71 25.81 0.06
C GLY A 405 2.11 25.13 -1.17
N HIS A 406 1.73 23.87 -1.08
CA HIS A 406 1.19 23.06 -2.17
C HIS A 406 -0.33 23.26 -2.32
N ALA A 407 -0.74 24.41 -2.85
CA ALA A 407 -2.16 24.73 -3.06
C ALA A 407 -2.87 23.69 -3.96
N GLU A 408 -2.14 23.03 -4.85
CA GLU A 408 -2.62 21.94 -5.71
C GLU A 408 -3.02 20.67 -4.93
N TRP A 409 -2.70 20.60 -3.63
CA TRP A 409 -3.18 19.52 -2.75
C TRP A 409 -4.51 19.85 -2.09
N LEU A 410 -5.12 20.98 -2.41
CA LEU A 410 -6.42 21.39 -1.88
C LEU A 410 -7.51 21.19 -2.93
N THR A 411 -8.64 20.66 -2.48
CA THR A 411 -9.87 20.63 -3.27
C THR A 411 -10.50 22.05 -3.35
N PRO A 412 -11.51 22.29 -4.23
CA PRO A 412 -12.26 23.54 -4.21
C PRO A 412 -12.89 23.90 -2.85
N ASP A 413 -13.24 22.87 -2.05
CA ASP A 413 -13.74 23.04 -0.69
C ASP A 413 -12.62 23.22 0.36
N ALA A 414 -11.38 23.35 -0.08
CA ALA A 414 -10.17 23.42 0.75
C ALA A 414 -9.97 22.24 1.70
N ASP A 415 -10.37 21.03 1.28
CA ASP A 415 -9.97 19.77 1.87
C ASP A 415 -8.65 19.30 1.26
N LEU A 416 -7.90 18.46 1.98
CA LEU A 416 -6.69 17.84 1.47
C LEU A 416 -7.01 16.78 0.40
N ARG A 417 -6.33 16.84 -0.74
CA ARG A 417 -6.31 15.81 -1.77
C ARG A 417 -4.90 15.66 -2.35
N THR A 418 -4.17 14.66 -1.91
CA THR A 418 -2.91 14.28 -2.57
C THR A 418 -3.16 13.23 -3.65
N LEU A 419 -2.29 13.21 -4.65
CA LEU A 419 -2.34 12.25 -5.76
C LEU A 419 -0.99 11.55 -5.93
N PRO A 420 -0.95 10.32 -6.45
CA PRO A 420 0.29 9.58 -6.69
C PRO A 420 1.34 10.31 -7.53
N CYS A 421 0.94 11.20 -8.40
CA CYS A 421 1.81 12.00 -9.26
C CYS A 421 2.31 13.32 -8.61
N HIS A 422 1.87 13.65 -7.40
CA HIS A 422 2.39 14.83 -6.69
C HIS A 422 3.83 14.63 -6.21
N LEU A 423 4.58 15.71 -5.95
CA LEU A 423 6.01 15.72 -5.66
C LEU A 423 6.83 15.01 -6.75
N PRO A 424 6.85 15.53 -7.98
CA PRO A 424 7.65 14.96 -9.05
C PRO A 424 9.15 15.03 -8.72
N ASP A 425 9.90 14.04 -9.20
CA ASP A 425 11.35 13.96 -9.07
C ASP A 425 11.98 13.33 -10.31
N ALA A 426 13.22 13.66 -10.59
CA ALA A 426 13.98 13.07 -11.69
C ALA A 426 14.22 11.56 -11.47
N ASP A 427 14.42 11.14 -10.22
CA ASP A 427 14.40 9.72 -9.84
C ASP A 427 12.97 9.30 -9.50
N SER A 428 12.39 8.45 -10.33
CA SER A 428 11.02 7.97 -10.19
C SER A 428 10.73 7.28 -8.84
N ARG A 429 11.77 6.72 -8.19
CA ARG A 429 11.66 6.13 -6.85
C ARG A 429 11.50 7.19 -5.76
N MET A 430 12.13 8.35 -5.97
CA MET A 430 12.05 9.48 -5.05
C MET A 430 10.85 10.39 -5.32
N ALA A 431 10.10 10.14 -6.40
CA ALA A 431 8.91 10.88 -6.78
C ALA A 431 7.65 10.35 -6.09
N GLY A 432 6.60 11.15 -6.14
CA GLY A 432 5.24 10.74 -5.80
C GLY A 432 4.89 10.81 -4.31
N LEU A 433 3.60 10.70 -4.04
CA LEU A 433 2.97 10.54 -2.72
C LEU A 433 1.92 9.44 -2.81
N ASP A 434 1.38 8.98 -1.66
CA ASP A 434 0.10 8.26 -1.72
C ASP A 434 -1.03 9.23 -2.03
N GLY A 435 -2.06 8.74 -2.71
CA GLY A 435 -3.31 9.47 -2.88
C GLY A 435 -4.11 9.43 -1.58
N PHE A 436 -4.34 10.60 -1.01
CA PHE A 436 -5.09 10.76 0.24
C PHE A 436 -6.17 11.82 0.09
N TYR A 437 -7.27 11.63 0.78
CA TYR A 437 -8.26 12.65 1.05
C TYR A 437 -8.36 12.88 2.55
N ALA A 438 -8.46 14.15 2.99
CA ALA A 438 -8.81 14.45 4.37
C ALA A 438 -9.61 15.76 4.46
N ALA A 439 -10.66 15.72 5.27
CA ALA A 439 -11.47 16.89 5.62
C ALA A 439 -11.36 17.15 7.12
N ARG A 440 -11.26 18.44 7.48
CA ARG A 440 -11.26 18.89 8.86
C ARG A 440 -12.60 19.54 9.17
N LEU A 441 -13.28 19.02 10.19
CA LEU A 441 -14.60 19.47 10.63
C LEU A 441 -14.52 19.93 12.08
N ARG A 442 -15.32 20.94 12.43
CA ARG A 442 -15.47 21.43 13.80
C ARG A 442 -16.91 21.27 14.24
N ARG A 443 -17.12 20.78 15.46
CA ARG A 443 -18.44 20.71 16.09
C ARG A 443 -18.68 22.00 16.86
N ASN A 444 -19.87 22.64 16.65
CA ASN A 444 -20.30 23.84 17.39
C ASN A 444 -20.60 23.52 18.86
#